data_544dffc0e59d1cd7e2b9dcca95342253
#
_entry.id   544dffc0e59d1cd7e2b9dcca95342253
#
_cell.length_a   1.000
_cell.length_b   1.000
_cell.length_c   1.000
_cell.angle_alpha   90.00
_cell.angle_beta   90.00
_cell.angle_gamma   90.00
#
_symmetry.space_group_name_H-M   'P 1'
#
loop_
_entity.id
_entity.type
_entity.pdbx_description
1 polymer ?
#
loop_
_entity_poly.entity_id
_entity_poly.type
_entity_poly.pdbx_seq_one_letter_code
_entity_poly.pdbx_strand_id
1 'polypeptide(L)'
;LIFLISPCMAFAESIRGVVINVIDGDTVILLERTPEQMRTHRIQLEGIDTPERGQDGYEGAKEYLEKLIWGETVTVRYTENDRYGRILGEIWHGKMFINEEMVKEGWAWIYKNFSASRKLVSLERDARKAQKGIWSDPNPISPWEWKAAKRKGKSKGKNTGEISY
;
A
#
# COMPACT_ATOMS: atom_id res chain seq x y z
N LEU A 1 -21.60 41.02 -12.46
CA LEU A 1 -20.22 40.61 -12.15
C LEU A 1 -20.22 39.11 -11.85
N ILE A 2 -19.81 38.27 -12.82
CA ILE A 2 -19.74 36.83 -12.64
C ILE A 2 -18.35 36.53 -12.11
N PHE A 3 -18.25 36.12 -10.84
CA PHE A 3 -17.02 35.56 -10.27
C PHE A 3 -16.85 34.14 -10.82
N LEU A 4 -15.95 33.98 -11.76
CA LEU A 4 -15.43 32.67 -12.15
C LEU A 4 -14.57 32.15 -10.99
N ILE A 5 -15.14 31.26 -10.18
CA ILE A 5 -14.37 30.47 -9.21
C ILE A 5 -13.59 29.46 -10.06
N SER A 6 -12.31 29.78 -10.31
CA SER A 6 -11.38 28.79 -10.88
C SER A 6 -11.21 27.66 -9.86
N PRO A 7 -11.40 26.38 -10.24
CA PRO A 7 -11.12 25.29 -9.33
C PRO A 7 -9.62 25.34 -9.00
N CYS A 8 -9.31 25.60 -7.74
CA CYS A 8 -7.96 25.40 -7.21
C CYS A 8 -7.64 23.92 -7.38
N MET A 9 -6.85 23.58 -8.39
CA MET A 9 -6.23 22.26 -8.46
C MET A 9 -5.28 22.18 -7.28
N ALA A 10 -5.64 21.37 -6.29
CA ALA A 10 -4.71 21.01 -5.24
C ALA A 10 -3.52 20.35 -5.93
N PHE A 11 -2.38 21.02 -5.96
CA PHE A 11 -1.15 20.44 -6.46
C PHE A 11 -0.77 19.32 -5.49
N ALA A 12 -0.75 18.09 -6.00
CA ALA A 12 -0.19 16.98 -5.27
C ALA A 12 1.28 17.32 -4.94
N GLU A 13 1.64 17.24 -3.67
CA GLU A 13 3.03 17.37 -3.27
C GLU A 13 3.84 16.20 -3.82
N SER A 14 5.13 16.39 -4.01
CA SER A 14 6.01 15.32 -4.48
C SER A 14 7.35 15.32 -3.75
N ILE A 15 7.80 14.11 -3.40
CA ILE A 15 9.11 13.85 -2.81
C ILE A 15 9.88 12.94 -3.75
N ARG A 16 11.16 13.23 -3.97
CA ARG A 16 12.07 12.36 -4.68
C ARG A 16 13.15 11.86 -3.74
N GLY A 17 13.35 10.55 -3.69
CA GLY A 17 14.34 9.95 -2.79
C GLY A 17 14.66 8.51 -3.15
N VAL A 18 15.57 7.94 -2.38
CA VAL A 18 15.99 6.53 -2.51
C VAL A 18 15.19 5.66 -1.55
N VAL A 19 14.66 4.54 -2.00
CA VAL A 19 14.02 3.54 -1.14
C VAL A 19 15.11 2.79 -0.39
N ILE A 20 15.21 3.01 0.92
CA ILE A 20 16.24 2.42 1.78
C ILE A 20 15.76 1.19 2.56
N ASN A 21 14.46 0.99 2.64
CA ASN A 21 13.86 -0.20 3.25
C ASN A 21 12.45 -0.44 2.71
N VAL A 22 12.08 -1.72 2.58
CA VAL A 22 10.72 -2.19 2.32
C VAL A 22 10.23 -2.90 3.57
N ILE A 23 9.22 -2.34 4.23
CA ILE A 23 8.69 -2.87 5.50
C ILE A 23 7.81 -4.08 5.24
N ASP A 24 6.88 -3.92 4.27
CA ASP A 24 5.92 -4.91 3.80
C ASP A 24 5.55 -4.64 2.34
N GLY A 25 4.56 -5.34 1.80
CA GLY A 25 4.20 -5.24 0.38
C GLY A 25 3.63 -3.90 -0.06
N ASP A 26 3.27 -3.01 0.86
CA ASP A 26 2.71 -1.68 0.53
C ASP A 26 3.33 -0.52 1.33
N THR A 27 4.40 -0.77 2.09
CA THR A 27 5.01 0.25 2.95
C THR A 27 6.53 0.27 2.80
N VAL A 28 7.09 1.45 2.51
CA VAL A 28 8.54 1.64 2.34
C VAL A 28 9.05 2.80 3.18
N ILE A 29 10.37 2.82 3.39
CA ILE A 29 11.11 3.98 3.90
C ILE A 29 11.88 4.62 2.76
N LEU A 30 11.57 5.88 2.51
CA LEU A 30 12.22 6.73 1.53
C LEU A 30 13.22 7.66 2.20
N LEU A 31 14.43 7.75 1.69
CA LEU A 31 15.43 8.74 2.08
C LEU A 31 15.44 9.88 1.06
N GLU A 32 14.91 11.01 1.46
CA GLU A 32 15.02 12.26 0.74
C GLU A 32 16.34 12.98 1.10
N ARG A 33 17.04 13.46 0.09
CA ARG A 33 18.23 14.29 0.26
C ARG A 33 18.04 15.62 -0.45
N THR A 34 18.12 16.70 0.33
CA THR A 34 18.21 18.07 -0.19
C THR A 34 19.57 18.65 0.19
N PRO A 35 19.99 19.81 -0.38
CA PRO A 35 21.23 20.48 0.02
C PRO A 35 21.29 20.79 1.52
N GLU A 36 20.13 21.06 2.14
CA GLU A 36 20.02 21.52 3.53
C GLU A 36 19.89 20.37 4.52
N GLN A 37 19.37 19.22 4.07
CA GLN A 37 19.02 18.14 5.01
C GLN A 37 18.83 16.76 4.35
N MET A 38 18.89 15.75 5.19
CA MET A 38 18.41 14.39 4.88
C MET A 38 17.21 14.06 5.76
N ARG A 39 16.14 13.54 5.17
CA ARG A 39 14.93 13.10 5.88
C ARG A 39 14.50 11.71 5.44
N THR A 40 13.99 10.95 6.37
CA THR A 40 13.32 9.69 6.07
C THR A 40 11.81 9.86 6.14
N HIS A 41 11.12 9.29 5.17
CA HIS A 41 9.66 9.30 5.08
C HIS A 41 9.16 7.86 5.07
N ARG A 42 8.14 7.57 5.86
CA ARG A 42 7.42 6.32 5.77
C ARG A 42 6.26 6.51 4.80
N ILE A 43 6.35 5.82 3.66
CA ILE A 43 5.38 5.89 2.58
C ILE A 43 4.53 4.63 2.59
N GLN A 44 3.21 4.78 2.55
CA GLN A 44 2.29 3.70 2.24
C GLN A 44 1.74 3.92 0.83
N LEU A 45 1.74 2.86 0.02
CA LEU A 45 1.19 2.88 -1.32
C LEU A 45 -0.32 3.12 -1.25
N GLU A 46 -0.78 4.23 -1.81
CA GLU A 46 -2.18 4.63 -1.77
C GLU A 46 -3.05 3.70 -2.63
N GLY A 47 -4.26 3.44 -2.16
CA GLY A 47 -5.31 2.75 -2.92
C GLY A 47 -5.18 1.24 -2.98
N ILE A 48 -4.14 0.66 -2.40
CA ILE A 48 -3.93 -0.79 -2.36
C ILE A 48 -3.73 -1.28 -0.91
N ASP A 49 -3.92 -2.58 -0.70
CA ASP A 49 -3.65 -3.27 0.58
C ASP A 49 -3.03 -4.64 0.25
N THR A 50 -1.98 -5.01 0.96
CA THR A 50 -1.21 -6.24 0.72
C THR A 50 -1.34 -7.19 1.90
N PRO A 51 -1.00 -8.49 1.72
CA PRO A 51 -1.06 -9.44 2.82
C PRO A 51 -0.30 -8.96 4.05
N GLU A 52 -0.91 -9.16 5.21
CA GLU A 52 -0.35 -8.81 6.51
C GLU A 52 0.69 -9.82 6.99
N ARG A 53 1.58 -9.41 7.88
CA ARG A 53 2.57 -10.33 8.46
C ARG A 53 1.94 -11.58 9.04
N GLY A 54 2.38 -12.75 8.53
CA GLY A 54 1.86 -14.07 8.87
C GLY A 54 0.58 -14.45 8.13
N GLN A 55 0.19 -13.69 7.13
CA GLN A 55 -0.81 -14.04 6.14
C GLN A 55 -0.12 -14.63 4.91
N ASP A 56 -0.76 -15.60 4.26
CA ASP A 56 -0.28 -16.16 3.01
C ASP A 56 -0.11 -15.06 1.95
N GLY A 57 0.99 -15.13 1.19
CA GLY A 57 1.37 -14.12 0.21
C GLY A 57 2.14 -12.90 0.76
N TYR A 58 2.31 -12.77 2.09
CA TYR A 58 3.03 -11.64 2.69
C TYR A 58 4.46 -11.51 2.17
N GLU A 59 5.25 -12.59 2.24
CA GLU A 59 6.64 -12.57 1.81
C GLU A 59 6.74 -12.30 0.30
N GLY A 60 5.90 -12.93 -0.51
CA GLY A 60 5.88 -12.72 -1.97
C GLY A 60 5.54 -11.27 -2.36
N ALA A 61 4.58 -10.63 -1.70
CA ALA A 61 4.24 -9.23 -1.93
C ALA A 61 5.41 -8.30 -1.55
N LYS A 62 6.05 -8.56 -0.41
CA LYS A 62 7.21 -7.80 0.05
C LYS A 62 8.40 -7.96 -0.90
N GLU A 63 8.79 -9.19 -1.23
CA GLU A 63 9.90 -9.48 -2.15
C GLU A 63 9.67 -8.88 -3.54
N TYR A 64 8.41 -8.89 -4.01
CA TYR A 64 8.10 -8.29 -5.30
C TYR A 64 8.27 -6.77 -5.26
N LEU A 65 7.82 -6.09 -4.21
CA LEU A 65 8.04 -4.66 -4.05
C LEU A 65 9.54 -4.33 -3.90
N GLU A 66 10.29 -5.12 -3.13
CA GLU A 66 11.76 -4.99 -3.03
C GLU A 66 12.42 -5.08 -4.41
N LYS A 67 12.08 -6.08 -5.19
CA LYS A 67 12.60 -6.26 -6.55
C LYS A 67 12.33 -5.05 -7.46
N LEU A 68 11.21 -4.38 -7.29
CA LEU A 68 10.84 -3.23 -8.11
C LEU A 68 11.60 -1.95 -7.74
N ILE A 69 11.82 -1.69 -6.44
CA ILE A 69 12.24 -0.35 -6.01
C ILE A 69 13.26 -0.29 -4.87
N TRP A 70 13.71 -1.41 -4.30
CA TRP A 70 14.71 -1.34 -3.22
C TRP A 70 16.06 -0.80 -3.76
N GLY A 71 16.59 0.23 -3.09
CA GLY A 71 17.81 0.93 -3.53
C GLY A 71 17.61 1.89 -4.70
N GLU A 72 16.41 1.93 -5.29
CA GLU A 72 16.11 2.78 -6.44
C GLU A 72 15.65 4.18 -6.03
N THR A 73 15.87 5.14 -6.93
CA THR A 73 15.34 6.50 -6.80
C THR A 73 13.95 6.57 -7.37
N VAL A 74 12.98 6.88 -6.52
CA VAL A 74 11.58 7.00 -6.90
C VAL A 74 11.03 8.42 -6.67
N THR A 75 9.92 8.72 -7.31
CA THR A 75 9.11 9.91 -7.04
C THR A 75 7.82 9.49 -6.38
N VAL A 76 7.51 10.07 -5.22
CA VAL A 76 6.25 9.88 -4.50
C VAL A 76 5.39 11.11 -4.71
N ARG A 77 4.16 10.93 -5.22
CA ARG A 77 3.13 11.98 -5.30
C ARG A 77 2.11 11.72 -4.21
N TYR A 78 1.76 12.74 -3.44
CA TYR A 78 0.84 12.59 -2.31
C TYR A 78 0.02 13.85 -2.08
N THR A 79 -1.10 13.71 -1.38
CA THR A 79 -1.98 14.81 -1.01
C THR A 79 -2.11 14.96 0.49
N GLU A 80 -1.88 13.89 1.25
CA GLU A 80 -2.10 13.88 2.69
C GLU A 80 -1.22 12.87 3.43
N ASN A 81 -1.13 13.04 4.73
CA ASN A 81 -0.59 12.06 5.64
C ASN A 81 -1.73 11.34 6.37
N ASP A 82 -1.55 10.08 6.66
CA ASP A 82 -2.50 9.36 7.49
C ASP A 82 -2.38 9.77 8.98
N ARG A 83 -3.33 9.30 9.78
CA ARG A 83 -3.36 9.57 11.24
C ARG A 83 -2.15 9.02 12.02
N TYR A 84 -1.30 8.22 11.38
CA TYR A 84 -0.07 7.66 11.97
C TYR A 84 1.18 8.37 11.46
N GLY A 85 1.03 9.46 10.70
CA GLY A 85 2.14 10.24 10.13
C GLY A 85 2.81 9.60 8.92
N ARG A 86 2.18 8.55 8.30
CA ARG A 86 2.65 7.99 7.04
C ARG A 86 2.12 8.82 5.89
N ILE A 87 2.95 9.01 4.88
CA ILE A 87 2.52 9.60 3.62
C ILE A 87 1.76 8.54 2.83
N LEU A 88 0.51 8.82 2.48
CA LEU A 88 -0.24 8.01 1.52
C LEU A 88 0.10 8.52 0.12
N GLY A 89 0.71 7.68 -0.71
CA GLY A 89 1.22 8.19 -1.98
C GLY A 89 1.26 7.19 -3.12
N GLU A 90 1.33 7.78 -4.30
CA GLU A 90 1.63 7.11 -5.55
C GLU A 90 3.15 7.05 -5.73
N ILE A 91 3.71 5.87 -5.87
CA ILE A 91 5.15 5.68 -6.11
C ILE A 91 5.41 5.47 -7.59
N TRP A 92 6.34 6.25 -8.12
CA TRP A 92 6.76 6.19 -9.52
C TRP A 92 8.26 5.90 -9.62
N HIS A 93 8.62 4.80 -10.29
CA HIS A 93 9.99 4.52 -10.70
C HIS A 93 10.13 4.77 -12.20
N GLY A 94 10.67 5.93 -12.56
CA GLY A 94 10.65 6.41 -13.94
C GLY A 94 9.21 6.57 -14.45
N LYS A 95 8.82 5.77 -15.44
CA LYS A 95 7.45 5.75 -16.00
C LYS A 95 6.56 4.69 -15.38
N MET A 96 7.11 3.83 -14.54
CA MET A 96 6.38 2.73 -13.91
C MET A 96 5.62 3.22 -12.68
N PHE A 97 4.31 3.03 -12.66
CA PHE A 97 3.45 3.29 -11.51
C PHE A 97 3.38 2.04 -10.63
N ILE A 98 4.11 2.07 -9.52
CA ILE A 98 4.35 0.90 -8.66
C ILE A 98 3.07 0.37 -8.04
N ASN A 99 2.15 1.25 -7.60
CA ASN A 99 0.87 0.84 -7.01
C ASN A 99 0.05 -0.01 -8.02
N GLU A 100 0.00 0.39 -9.29
CA GLU A 100 -0.66 -0.39 -10.34
C GLU A 100 0.07 -1.72 -10.62
N GLU A 101 1.41 -1.71 -10.61
CA GLU A 101 2.20 -2.89 -10.90
C GLU A 101 2.01 -3.98 -9.83
N MET A 102 1.89 -3.59 -8.54
CA MET A 102 1.56 -4.51 -7.46
C MET A 102 0.21 -5.21 -7.68
N VAL A 103 -0.82 -4.47 -8.12
CA VAL A 103 -2.15 -5.03 -8.43
C VAL A 103 -2.09 -5.92 -9.67
N LYS A 104 -1.44 -5.47 -10.73
CA LYS A 104 -1.32 -6.16 -12.02
C LYS A 104 -0.64 -7.53 -11.88
N GLU A 105 0.38 -7.63 -11.04
CA GLU A 105 1.09 -8.88 -10.80
C GLU A 105 0.49 -9.71 -9.64
N GLY A 106 -0.66 -9.25 -9.11
CA GLY A 106 -1.46 -10.01 -8.16
C GLY A 106 -0.90 -10.01 -6.73
N TRP A 107 -0.11 -9.01 -6.35
CA TRP A 107 0.47 -8.91 -5.01
C TRP A 107 -0.27 -7.96 -4.09
N ALA A 108 -1.30 -7.26 -4.60
CA ALA A 108 -2.14 -6.36 -3.82
C ALA A 108 -3.62 -6.48 -4.21
N TRP A 109 -4.49 -6.28 -3.22
CA TRP A 109 -5.90 -5.95 -3.44
C TRP A 109 -6.06 -4.44 -3.67
N ILE A 110 -7.07 -4.05 -4.43
CA ILE A 110 -7.58 -2.68 -4.34
C ILE A 110 -8.18 -2.48 -2.95
N TYR A 111 -7.75 -1.42 -2.24
CA TYR A 111 -8.29 -1.15 -0.92
C TYR A 111 -9.79 -0.86 -0.99
N LYS A 112 -10.59 -1.55 -0.19
CA LYS A 112 -12.07 -1.57 -0.27
C LYS A 112 -12.77 -0.22 -0.20
N ASN A 113 -12.13 0.79 0.42
CA ASN A 113 -12.67 2.13 0.57
C ASN A 113 -12.06 3.13 -0.44
N PHE A 114 -11.22 2.66 -1.34
CA PHE A 114 -10.58 3.49 -2.36
C PHE A 114 -11.44 3.58 -3.62
N SER A 115 -11.59 4.81 -4.15
CA SER A 115 -12.27 5.04 -5.43
C SER A 115 -11.31 4.72 -6.59
N ALA A 116 -11.22 3.44 -6.92
CA ALA A 116 -10.28 2.96 -7.93
C ALA A 116 -10.65 3.39 -9.36
N SER A 117 -9.64 3.68 -10.16
CA SER A 117 -9.81 3.92 -11.59
C SER A 117 -10.29 2.64 -12.30
N ARG A 118 -10.97 2.80 -13.45
CA ARG A 118 -11.39 1.66 -14.30
C ARG A 118 -10.19 0.79 -14.70
N LYS A 119 -9.02 1.40 -14.91
CA LYS A 119 -7.77 0.71 -15.23
C LYS A 119 -7.36 -0.21 -14.08
N LEU A 120 -7.31 0.30 -12.85
CA LEU A 120 -6.91 -0.48 -11.67
C LEU A 120 -7.84 -1.67 -11.45
N VAL A 121 -9.15 -1.46 -11.58
CA VAL A 121 -10.17 -2.54 -11.50
C VAL A 121 -9.94 -3.61 -12.57
N SER A 122 -9.59 -3.20 -13.81
CA SER A 122 -9.28 -4.15 -14.87
C SER A 122 -8.02 -4.96 -14.57
N LEU A 123 -6.96 -4.32 -14.04
CA LEU A 123 -5.71 -4.98 -13.68
C LEU A 123 -5.94 -6.06 -12.60
N GLU A 124 -6.69 -5.74 -11.53
CA GLU A 124 -7.01 -6.74 -10.50
C GLU A 124 -7.80 -7.91 -11.06
N ARG A 125 -8.84 -7.64 -11.86
CA ARG A 125 -9.64 -8.68 -12.51
C ARG A 125 -8.78 -9.59 -13.38
N ASP A 126 -7.86 -9.02 -14.15
CA ASP A 126 -7.01 -9.78 -15.07
C ASP A 126 -5.94 -10.59 -14.30
N ALA A 127 -5.39 -10.06 -13.22
CA ALA A 127 -4.52 -10.79 -12.30
C ALA A 127 -5.23 -11.98 -11.65
N ARG A 128 -6.49 -11.81 -11.21
CA ARG A 128 -7.33 -12.89 -10.66
C ARG A 128 -7.57 -14.00 -11.68
N LYS A 129 -7.93 -13.65 -12.93
CA LYS A 129 -8.14 -14.62 -14.02
C LYS A 129 -6.87 -15.42 -14.34
N ALA A 130 -5.73 -14.74 -14.29
CA ALA A 130 -4.43 -15.34 -14.57
C ALA A 130 -3.83 -16.06 -13.35
N GLN A 131 -4.52 -16.08 -12.20
CA GLN A 131 -4.07 -16.70 -10.95
C GLN A 131 -2.68 -16.23 -10.51
N LYS A 132 -2.37 -14.95 -10.69
CA LYS A 132 -1.08 -14.35 -10.34
C LYS A 132 -0.97 -14.10 -8.83
N GLY A 133 0.23 -14.25 -8.30
CA GLY A 133 0.56 -13.89 -6.91
C GLY A 133 -0.41 -14.50 -5.90
N ILE A 134 -1.06 -13.68 -5.10
CA ILE A 134 -2.07 -14.08 -4.10
C ILE A 134 -3.28 -14.80 -4.71
N TRP A 135 -3.57 -14.56 -5.99
CA TRP A 135 -4.71 -15.17 -6.69
C TRP A 135 -4.45 -16.61 -7.13
N SER A 136 -3.24 -17.14 -6.90
CA SER A 136 -2.95 -18.59 -7.06
C SER A 136 -3.63 -19.44 -5.98
N ASP A 137 -3.94 -18.85 -4.82
CA ASP A 137 -4.81 -19.44 -3.82
C ASP A 137 -6.28 -19.41 -4.35
N PRO A 138 -7.01 -20.53 -4.35
CA PRO A 138 -8.41 -20.54 -4.75
C PRO A 138 -9.33 -19.75 -3.82
N ASN A 139 -8.92 -19.49 -2.57
CA ASN A 139 -9.69 -18.77 -1.55
C ASN A 139 -8.86 -17.71 -0.83
N PRO A 140 -8.30 -16.73 -1.55
CA PRO A 140 -7.42 -15.74 -0.95
C PRO A 140 -8.20 -14.84 0.01
N ILE A 141 -7.71 -14.75 1.24
CA ILE A 141 -8.30 -13.91 2.28
C ILE A 141 -7.74 -12.49 2.14
N SER A 142 -8.62 -11.48 2.13
CA SER A 142 -8.17 -10.09 2.06
C SER A 142 -7.50 -9.63 3.37
N PRO A 143 -6.58 -8.64 3.33
CA PRO A 143 -5.91 -8.15 4.54
C PRO A 143 -6.87 -7.64 5.62
N TRP A 144 -7.97 -6.98 5.24
CA TRP A 144 -8.98 -6.51 6.19
C TRP A 144 -9.79 -7.64 6.83
N GLU A 145 -10.07 -8.73 6.12
CA GLU A 145 -10.71 -9.93 6.69
C GLU A 145 -9.76 -10.64 7.65
N TRP A 146 -8.47 -10.78 7.29
CA TRP A 146 -7.43 -11.29 8.15
C TRP A 146 -7.30 -10.50 9.46
N LYS A 147 -7.22 -9.16 9.37
CA LYS A 147 -7.21 -8.27 10.54
C LYS A 147 -8.45 -8.44 11.41
N ALA A 148 -9.63 -8.60 10.78
CA ALA A 148 -10.88 -8.80 11.50
C ALA A 148 -10.93 -10.15 12.23
N ALA A 149 -10.46 -11.23 11.60
CA ALA A 149 -10.40 -12.56 12.20
C ALA A 149 -9.45 -12.58 13.41
N LYS A 150 -8.25 -11.99 13.29
CA LYS A 150 -7.30 -11.87 14.41
C LYS A 150 -7.85 -11.09 15.61
N ARG A 151 -8.62 -10.02 15.36
CA ARG A 151 -9.26 -9.25 16.45
C ARG A 151 -10.30 -10.09 17.19
N LYS A 152 -11.14 -10.85 16.47
CA LYS A 152 -12.13 -11.75 17.06
C LYS A 152 -11.50 -12.87 17.89
N GLY A 153 -10.39 -13.44 17.43
CA GLY A 153 -9.64 -14.47 18.16
C GLY A 153 -9.06 -13.94 19.49
N LYS A 154 -8.51 -12.73 19.48
CA LYS A 154 -7.98 -12.07 20.70
C LYS A 154 -9.07 -11.71 21.72
N SER A 155 -10.28 -11.38 21.29
CA SER A 155 -11.38 -11.05 22.20
C SER A 155 -11.95 -12.31 22.92
N LYS A 156 -11.95 -13.47 22.25
CA LYS A 156 -12.37 -14.74 22.86
C LYS A 156 -11.36 -15.28 23.88
N GLY A 157 -10.06 -15.05 23.69
CA GLY A 157 -9.01 -15.49 24.63
C GLY A 157 -8.93 -14.67 25.91
N LYS A 158 -9.51 -13.46 25.96
CA LYS A 158 -9.54 -12.63 27.18
C LYS A 158 -10.69 -12.98 28.12
N ASN A 159 -11.72 -13.68 27.66
CA ASN A 159 -12.89 -14.06 28.49
C ASN A 159 -12.76 -15.42 29.16
N THR A 160 -11.65 -16.14 29.00
CA THR A 160 -11.43 -17.47 29.61
C THR A 160 -10.45 -17.46 30.79
N GLY A 161 -10.07 -16.30 31.30
CA GLY A 161 -9.02 -16.14 32.33
C GLY A 161 -9.47 -15.49 33.63
N GLU A 162 -10.68 -15.78 34.15
CA GLU A 162 -11.02 -15.49 35.56
C GLU A 162 -12.11 -16.43 36.05
N ILE A 163 -11.71 -17.62 36.48
CA ILE A 163 -12.37 -18.36 37.56
C ILE A 163 -11.23 -18.85 38.44
N SER A 164 -10.87 -18.06 39.45
CA SER A 164 -10.09 -18.53 40.59
C SER A 164 -11.02 -18.65 41.78
N TYR A 165 -11.02 -19.83 42.37
CA TYR A 165 -11.65 -20.14 43.63
C TYR A 165 -10.90 -19.46 44.78
#